data_fbd62a99e8071591e0704624a190e8d5
#
_entry.id   fbd62a99e8071591e0704624a190e8d5
#
_cell.length_a   1.000
_cell.length_b   1.000
_cell.length_c   1.000
_cell.angle_alpha   90.00
_cell.angle_beta   90.00
_cell.angle_gamma   90.00
#
_symmetry.space_group_name_H-M   'P 1'
#
loop_
_entity.id
_entity.type
_entity.pdbx_description
1 polymer ?
#
loop_
_entity_poly.entity_id
_entity_poly.type
_entity_poly.pdbx_seq_one_letter_code
_entity_poly.pdbx_strand_id
1 'polypeptide(L)'
;FSELVSLAYKERVQLSALGFYKTPNIHWDRAKGKGEPFYYFSYGAAVSEVSLDTLTGEYVLNRTDILHDVGQTLNESIDIGQIEGGFIQGVGWLTSEELFWDDCGRLKTHAPSTYKIPLASDTPETLNISLLQNSPNPRPTVKRSKAVGEPPFMLSISVFEALSMAASSVVDYSTCPNLSAPATPENLLLTIEKLKRQNDA
;
A
#
# COMPACT_ATOMS: atom_id res chain seq x y z
N PHE A 1 -31.64 -12.21 -24.21
CA PHE A 1 -30.30 -11.71 -24.61
C PHE A 1 -29.69 -12.56 -25.72
N SER A 2 -29.62 -13.89 -25.55
CA SER A 2 -29.01 -14.80 -26.52
C SER A 2 -29.64 -14.72 -27.92
N GLU A 3 -30.95 -14.59 -28.00
CA GLU A 3 -31.68 -14.42 -29.27
C GLU A 3 -31.30 -13.11 -29.99
N LEU A 4 -31.12 -12.01 -29.23
CA LEU A 4 -30.68 -10.74 -29.77
C LEU A 4 -29.27 -10.84 -30.31
N VAL A 5 -28.34 -11.51 -29.59
CA VAL A 5 -26.97 -11.76 -30.06
C VAL A 5 -26.97 -12.61 -31.33
N SER A 6 -27.79 -13.66 -31.38
CA SER A 6 -27.91 -14.52 -32.58
C SER A 6 -28.47 -13.76 -33.79
N LEU A 7 -29.43 -12.87 -33.57
CA LEU A 7 -29.97 -12.02 -34.62
C LEU A 7 -28.89 -11.03 -35.13
N ALA A 8 -28.20 -10.33 -34.21
CA ALA A 8 -27.13 -9.41 -34.56
C ALA A 8 -26.00 -10.08 -35.33
N TYR A 9 -25.64 -11.33 -34.98
CA TYR A 9 -24.66 -12.12 -35.71
C TYR A 9 -25.13 -12.45 -37.15
N LYS A 10 -26.38 -12.87 -37.31
CA LYS A 10 -26.97 -13.16 -38.65
C LYS A 10 -27.04 -11.92 -39.52
N GLU A 11 -27.39 -10.78 -38.92
CA GLU A 11 -27.46 -9.47 -39.60
C GLU A 11 -26.09 -8.81 -39.77
N ARG A 12 -25.00 -9.49 -39.39
CA ARG A 12 -23.61 -9.01 -39.49
C ARG A 12 -23.37 -7.66 -38.79
N VAL A 13 -24.07 -7.47 -37.67
CA VAL A 13 -23.85 -6.31 -36.79
C VAL A 13 -22.62 -6.56 -35.96
N GLN A 14 -21.74 -5.59 -35.80
CA GLN A 14 -20.58 -5.69 -34.94
C GLN A 14 -21.00 -5.85 -33.50
N LEU A 15 -20.52 -6.93 -32.83
CA LEU A 15 -20.87 -7.29 -31.46
C LEU A 15 -19.88 -6.76 -30.42
N SER A 16 -18.98 -5.86 -30.82
CA SER A 16 -18.00 -5.24 -29.94
C SER A 16 -17.98 -3.73 -30.15
N ALA A 17 -17.66 -3.01 -29.08
CA ALA A 17 -17.43 -1.57 -29.13
C ALA A 17 -16.27 -1.21 -28.21
N LEU A 18 -15.47 -0.23 -28.61
CA LEU A 18 -14.41 0.34 -27.79
C LEU A 18 -14.97 1.54 -27.03
N GLY A 19 -14.93 1.46 -25.70
CA GLY A 19 -15.21 2.58 -24.82
C GLY A 19 -13.89 3.25 -24.40
N PHE A 20 -13.84 4.57 -24.47
CA PHE A 20 -12.68 5.35 -24.02
C PHE A 20 -13.14 6.45 -23.07
N TYR A 21 -12.52 6.49 -21.87
CA TYR A 21 -12.74 7.56 -20.89
C TYR A 21 -11.49 8.43 -20.79
N LYS A 22 -11.63 9.70 -21.10
CA LYS A 22 -10.58 10.71 -20.88
C LYS A 22 -10.89 11.45 -19.59
N THR A 23 -10.00 11.33 -18.59
CA THR A 23 -10.14 12.05 -17.32
C THR A 23 -10.20 13.56 -17.58
N PRO A 24 -11.28 14.24 -17.19
CA PRO A 24 -11.44 15.67 -17.47
C PRO A 24 -10.58 16.54 -16.54
N ASN A 25 -10.30 17.76 -16.98
CA ASN A 25 -9.70 18.82 -16.17
C ASN A 25 -8.35 18.48 -15.52
N ILE A 26 -7.59 17.57 -16.12
CA ILE A 26 -6.21 17.32 -15.71
C ILE A 26 -5.24 17.90 -16.73
N HIS A 27 -4.19 18.55 -16.28
CA HIS A 27 -3.11 19.05 -17.11
C HIS A 27 -1.80 19.08 -16.35
N TRP A 28 -0.69 18.89 -17.03
CA TRP A 28 0.65 18.93 -16.45
C TRP A 28 1.65 19.45 -17.47
N ASP A 29 2.29 20.59 -17.16
CA ASP A 29 3.41 21.14 -17.93
C ASP A 29 4.72 20.56 -17.35
N ARG A 30 5.30 19.58 -18.06
CA ARG A 30 6.53 18.91 -17.62
C ARG A 30 7.74 19.85 -17.56
N ALA A 31 7.80 20.84 -18.45
CA ALA A 31 8.93 21.76 -18.50
C ALA A 31 8.94 22.72 -17.31
N LYS A 32 7.76 23.10 -16.83
CA LYS A 32 7.60 24.02 -15.70
C LYS A 32 7.38 23.29 -14.37
N GLY A 33 7.14 21.98 -14.38
CA GLY A 33 6.77 21.21 -13.19
C GLY A 33 5.49 21.73 -12.52
N LYS A 34 4.52 22.24 -13.31
CA LYS A 34 3.28 22.84 -12.80
C LYS A 34 2.05 22.33 -13.51
N GLY A 35 0.94 22.29 -12.79
CA GLY A 35 -0.35 21.87 -13.31
C GLY A 35 -1.28 21.29 -12.27
N GLU A 36 -2.37 20.69 -12.73
CA GLU A 36 -3.34 19.95 -11.93
C GLU A 36 -3.37 18.50 -12.46
N PRO A 37 -2.43 17.63 -12.02
CA PRO A 37 -2.30 16.28 -12.55
C PRO A 37 -3.34 15.30 -11.98
N PHE A 38 -4.03 15.68 -10.89
CA PHE A 38 -4.95 14.81 -10.17
C PHE A 38 -6.39 15.34 -10.27
N TYR A 39 -7.31 14.43 -10.57
CA TYR A 39 -8.72 14.78 -10.71
C TYR A 39 -9.45 14.81 -9.36
N TYR A 40 -9.05 13.95 -8.44
CA TYR A 40 -9.53 13.89 -7.06
C TYR A 40 -8.48 13.19 -6.19
N PHE A 41 -8.73 13.18 -4.88
CA PHE A 41 -7.90 12.50 -3.89
C PHE A 41 -8.73 11.48 -3.13
N SER A 42 -8.12 10.33 -2.79
CA SER A 42 -8.65 9.39 -1.81
C SER A 42 -7.95 9.65 -0.48
N TYR A 43 -8.71 9.61 0.61
CA TYR A 43 -8.21 9.83 1.95
C TYR A 43 -8.25 8.53 2.74
N GLY A 44 -7.31 8.34 3.64
CA GLY A 44 -7.30 7.19 4.51
C GLY A 44 -6.48 7.46 5.76
N ALA A 45 -6.75 6.68 6.80
CA ALA A 45 -5.96 6.65 8.01
C ALA A 45 -5.75 5.19 8.41
N ALA A 46 -4.57 4.87 8.91
CA ALA A 46 -4.25 3.55 9.44
C ALA A 46 -3.48 3.67 10.74
N VAL A 47 -3.73 2.74 11.65
CA VAL A 47 -3.00 2.57 12.90
C VAL A 47 -2.55 1.12 12.97
N SER A 48 -1.25 0.90 13.18
CA SER A 48 -0.66 -0.43 13.24
C SER A 48 0.03 -0.66 14.58
N GLU A 49 -0.05 -1.91 15.05
CA GLU A 49 0.61 -2.39 16.27
C GLU A 49 1.57 -3.53 15.89
N VAL A 50 2.81 -3.43 16.35
CA VAL A 50 3.86 -4.41 16.09
C VAL A 50 4.51 -4.89 17.39
N SER A 51 5.01 -6.12 17.38
CA SER A 51 5.95 -6.64 18.37
C SER A 51 7.30 -6.84 17.69
N LEU A 52 8.38 -6.37 18.32
CA LEU A 52 9.75 -6.43 17.78
C LEU A 52 10.65 -7.17 18.76
N ASP A 53 11.30 -8.25 18.30
CA ASP A 53 12.35 -8.93 19.05
C ASP A 53 13.66 -8.14 18.93
N THR A 54 14.11 -7.58 20.04
CA THR A 54 15.32 -6.74 20.09
C THR A 54 16.64 -7.51 20.04
N LEU A 55 16.59 -8.85 20.00
CA LEU A 55 17.77 -9.71 19.88
C LEU A 55 17.97 -10.22 18.45
N THR A 56 16.89 -10.35 17.67
CA THR A 56 16.94 -10.91 16.33
C THR A 56 16.56 -9.89 15.25
N GLY A 57 15.83 -8.83 15.63
CA GLY A 57 15.22 -7.89 14.68
C GLY A 57 13.95 -8.43 14.02
N GLU A 58 13.53 -9.66 14.32
CA GLU A 58 12.26 -10.21 13.85
C GLU A 58 11.08 -9.46 14.45
N TYR A 59 10.03 -9.30 13.68
CA TYR A 59 8.81 -8.60 14.13
C TYR A 59 7.56 -9.36 13.76
N VAL A 60 6.49 -9.04 14.46
CA VAL A 60 5.13 -9.50 14.16
C VAL A 60 4.23 -8.29 14.06
N LEU A 61 3.44 -8.23 12.98
CA LEU A 61 2.36 -7.27 12.83
C LEU A 61 1.12 -7.82 13.54
N ASN A 62 0.82 -7.29 14.73
CA ASN A 62 -0.25 -7.81 15.59
C ASN A 62 -1.63 -7.34 15.10
N ARG A 63 -1.74 -6.05 14.81
CA ARG A 63 -3.02 -5.42 14.49
C ARG A 63 -2.85 -4.26 13.53
N THR A 64 -3.83 -4.09 12.66
CA THR A 64 -4.00 -2.86 11.87
C THR A 64 -5.48 -2.49 11.77
N ASP A 65 -5.79 -1.23 12.02
CA ASP A 65 -7.10 -0.64 11.83
C ASP A 65 -7.02 0.41 10.71
N ILE A 66 -7.89 0.28 9.70
CA ILE A 66 -7.90 1.14 8.52
C ILE A 66 -9.29 1.77 8.36
N LEU A 67 -9.31 3.09 8.15
CA LEU A 67 -10.47 3.82 7.62
C LEU A 67 -10.10 4.38 6.26
N HIS A 68 -10.87 4.04 5.20
CA HIS A 68 -10.53 4.44 3.84
C HIS A 68 -11.72 5.04 3.08
N ASP A 69 -11.43 6.08 2.30
CA ASP A 69 -12.39 6.78 1.45
C ASP A 69 -12.37 6.21 0.02
N VAL A 70 -13.41 5.47 -0.31
CA VAL A 70 -13.65 4.93 -1.66
C VAL A 70 -14.68 5.74 -2.45
N GLY A 71 -15.09 6.90 -1.92
CA GLY A 71 -16.24 7.63 -2.44
C GLY A 71 -17.53 6.84 -2.18
N GLN A 72 -18.45 6.85 -3.14
CA GLN A 72 -19.60 5.97 -3.12
C GLN A 72 -19.16 4.56 -3.54
N THR A 73 -19.22 3.60 -2.63
CA THR A 73 -18.88 2.20 -2.97
C THR A 73 -19.75 1.66 -4.09
N LEU A 74 -19.14 0.90 -5.00
CA LEU A 74 -19.84 0.16 -6.05
C LEU A 74 -20.11 -1.28 -5.62
N ASN A 75 -19.19 -1.87 -4.87
CA ASN A 75 -19.30 -3.19 -4.28
C ASN A 75 -18.37 -3.24 -3.06
N GLU A 76 -18.97 -3.23 -1.88
CA GLU A 76 -18.23 -3.13 -0.62
C GLU A 76 -17.22 -4.27 -0.41
N SER A 77 -17.58 -5.49 -0.77
CA SER A 77 -16.67 -6.64 -0.63
C SER A 77 -15.45 -6.52 -1.54
N ILE A 78 -15.62 -5.97 -2.75
CA ILE A 78 -14.49 -5.73 -3.67
C ILE A 78 -13.64 -4.59 -3.15
N ASP A 79 -14.24 -3.50 -2.70
CA ASP A 79 -13.52 -2.34 -2.17
C ASP A 79 -12.67 -2.73 -0.95
N ILE A 80 -13.23 -3.50 -0.01
CA ILE A 80 -12.50 -4.03 1.16
C ILE A 80 -11.34 -4.92 0.70
N GLY A 81 -11.57 -5.88 -0.20
CA GLY A 81 -10.52 -6.75 -0.72
C GLY A 81 -9.39 -6.00 -1.45
N GLN A 82 -9.69 -4.89 -2.12
CA GLN A 82 -8.67 -4.03 -2.73
C GLN A 82 -7.85 -3.29 -1.66
N ILE A 83 -8.48 -2.84 -0.58
CA ILE A 83 -7.79 -2.19 0.53
C ILE A 83 -6.87 -3.17 1.23
N GLU A 84 -7.33 -4.39 1.52
CA GLU A 84 -6.51 -5.47 2.08
C GLU A 84 -5.29 -5.76 1.21
N GLY A 85 -5.52 -6.03 -0.07
CA GLY A 85 -4.45 -6.36 -1.01
C GLY A 85 -3.45 -5.23 -1.19
N GLY A 86 -3.91 -3.99 -1.36
CA GLY A 86 -3.04 -2.82 -1.50
C GLY A 86 -2.21 -2.56 -0.23
N PHE A 87 -2.82 -2.66 0.94
CA PHE A 87 -2.14 -2.48 2.23
C PHE A 87 -1.03 -3.53 2.43
N ILE A 88 -1.34 -4.82 2.27
CA ILE A 88 -0.35 -5.91 2.46
C ILE A 88 0.79 -5.81 1.45
N GLN A 89 0.50 -5.45 0.20
CA GLN A 89 1.55 -5.19 -0.79
C GLN A 89 2.49 -4.06 -0.31
N GLY A 90 1.94 -2.98 0.21
CA GLY A 90 2.73 -1.88 0.76
C GLY A 90 3.54 -2.27 2.00
N VAL A 91 3.02 -3.15 2.86
CA VAL A 91 3.77 -3.74 3.98
C VAL A 91 5.01 -4.47 3.45
N GLY A 92 4.85 -5.32 2.44
CA GLY A 92 5.98 -6.01 1.82
C GLY A 92 7.05 -5.05 1.30
N TRP A 93 6.63 -4.04 0.56
CA TRP A 93 7.52 -3.01 0.02
C TRP A 93 8.35 -2.30 1.10
N LEU A 94 7.76 -2.05 2.26
CA LEU A 94 8.43 -1.34 3.36
C LEU A 94 9.21 -2.25 4.31
N THR A 95 9.08 -3.58 4.19
CA THR A 95 9.64 -4.51 5.19
C THR A 95 10.44 -5.67 4.61
N SER A 96 9.89 -6.47 3.72
CA SER A 96 10.50 -7.74 3.27
C SER A 96 11.03 -7.72 1.85
N GLU A 97 10.54 -6.82 1.00
CA GLU A 97 10.88 -6.74 -0.41
C GLU A 97 12.19 -5.97 -0.61
N GLU A 98 13.32 -6.66 -0.49
CA GLU A 98 14.65 -6.06 -0.62
C GLU A 98 15.20 -6.22 -2.04
N LEU A 99 15.73 -5.13 -2.59
CA LEU A 99 16.50 -5.14 -3.83
C LEU A 99 17.99 -5.16 -3.48
N PHE A 100 18.60 -6.35 -3.58
CA PHE A 100 20.02 -6.55 -3.30
C PHE A 100 20.82 -6.67 -4.60
N TRP A 101 21.86 -5.85 -4.72
CA TRP A 101 22.78 -5.80 -5.86
C TRP A 101 24.16 -6.22 -5.42
N ASP A 102 24.82 -7.06 -6.23
CA ASP A 102 26.23 -7.41 -5.99
C ASP A 102 27.18 -6.29 -6.45
N ASP A 103 28.46 -6.42 -6.10
CA ASP A 103 29.50 -5.44 -6.44
C ASP A 103 29.67 -5.23 -7.95
N CYS A 104 29.14 -6.13 -8.78
CA CYS A 104 29.13 -6.03 -10.23
C CYS A 104 27.83 -5.39 -10.78
N GLY A 105 26.94 -4.92 -9.92
CA GLY A 105 25.67 -4.31 -10.29
C GLY A 105 24.62 -5.31 -10.78
N ARG A 106 24.73 -6.59 -10.40
CA ARG A 106 23.75 -7.61 -10.75
C ARG A 106 22.73 -7.74 -9.63
N LEU A 107 21.45 -7.62 -9.98
CA LEU A 107 20.35 -7.84 -9.03
C LEU A 107 20.31 -9.32 -8.61
N LYS A 108 20.39 -9.59 -7.32
CA LYS A 108 20.35 -10.94 -6.73
C LYS A 108 18.94 -11.37 -6.34
N THR A 109 18.11 -10.42 -5.95
CA THR A 109 16.72 -10.63 -5.57
C THR A 109 15.79 -10.53 -6.78
N HIS A 110 16.02 -11.32 -7.82
CA HIS A 110 15.31 -11.24 -9.11
C HIS A 110 14.33 -12.39 -9.36
N ALA A 111 14.07 -13.22 -8.37
CA ALA A 111 13.19 -14.39 -8.48
C ALA A 111 12.30 -14.52 -7.25
N PRO A 112 11.12 -15.18 -7.34
CA PRO A 112 10.22 -15.39 -6.20
C PRO A 112 10.87 -16.06 -4.98
N SER A 113 11.94 -16.85 -5.21
CA SER A 113 12.70 -17.49 -4.12
C SER A 113 13.61 -16.53 -3.35
N THR A 114 13.94 -15.38 -3.91
CA THR A 114 14.89 -14.41 -3.33
C THR A 114 14.26 -13.05 -3.07
N TYR A 115 13.26 -12.64 -3.84
CA TYR A 115 12.48 -11.44 -3.63
C TYR A 115 11.23 -11.78 -2.80
N LYS A 116 11.21 -11.39 -1.53
CA LYS A 116 10.23 -11.85 -0.54
C LYS A 116 9.00 -10.95 -0.51
N ILE A 117 8.01 -11.25 -1.34
CA ILE A 117 6.66 -10.67 -1.19
C ILE A 117 5.98 -11.26 0.06
N PRO A 118 5.06 -10.52 0.70
CA PRO A 118 4.31 -11.01 1.84
C PRO A 118 3.55 -12.30 1.55
N LEU A 119 3.57 -13.20 2.53
CA LEU A 119 2.77 -14.42 2.55
C LEU A 119 1.47 -14.19 3.32
N ALA A 120 0.53 -15.13 3.23
CA ALA A 120 -0.68 -15.08 4.04
C ALA A 120 -0.39 -15.09 5.56
N SER A 121 0.73 -15.69 5.99
CA SER A 121 1.20 -15.68 7.37
C SER A 121 1.71 -14.32 7.86
N ASP A 122 2.02 -13.40 6.94
CA ASP A 122 2.57 -12.08 7.28
C ASP A 122 1.45 -11.03 7.44
N THR A 123 0.20 -11.44 7.21
CA THR A 123 -0.97 -10.60 7.51
C THR A 123 -1.13 -10.46 9.03
N PRO A 124 -1.56 -9.28 9.52
CA PRO A 124 -1.79 -9.10 10.95
C PRO A 124 -2.88 -10.06 11.45
N GLU A 125 -2.76 -10.52 12.70
CA GLU A 125 -3.77 -11.36 13.34
C GLU A 125 -5.14 -10.66 13.35
N THR A 126 -5.13 -9.35 13.52
CA THR A 126 -6.33 -8.51 13.47
C THR A 126 -6.18 -7.44 12.40
N LEU A 127 -6.98 -7.54 11.34
CA LEU A 127 -7.07 -6.53 10.29
C LEU A 127 -8.51 -6.01 10.20
N ASN A 128 -8.73 -4.79 10.70
CA ASN A 128 -10.03 -4.15 10.67
C ASN A 128 -10.06 -3.07 9.59
N ILE A 129 -10.97 -3.20 8.64
CA ILE A 129 -11.14 -2.23 7.56
C ILE A 129 -12.55 -1.65 7.62
N SER A 130 -12.62 -0.32 7.58
CA SER A 130 -13.88 0.42 7.52
C SER A 130 -13.83 1.40 6.35
N LEU A 131 -14.94 1.49 5.62
CA LEU A 131 -15.10 2.48 4.56
C LEU A 131 -15.67 3.77 5.15
N LEU A 132 -15.12 4.91 4.72
CA LEU A 132 -15.63 6.22 5.12
C LEU A 132 -17.04 6.42 4.57
N GLN A 133 -18.02 6.48 5.46
CA GLN A 133 -19.41 6.60 5.09
C GLN A 133 -19.78 8.04 4.67
N ASN A 134 -20.78 8.17 3.79
CA ASN A 134 -21.33 9.45 3.34
C ASN A 134 -20.28 10.39 2.71
N SER A 135 -19.29 9.84 2.04
CA SER A 135 -18.19 10.57 1.38
C SER A 135 -18.21 10.39 -0.15
N PRO A 136 -19.30 10.76 -0.86
CA PRO A 136 -19.31 10.64 -2.31
C PRO A 136 -18.24 11.52 -2.94
N ASN A 137 -17.61 11.05 -4.02
CA ASN A 137 -16.63 11.85 -4.74
C ASN A 137 -17.24 13.20 -5.17
N PRO A 138 -16.63 14.34 -4.83
CA PRO A 138 -17.12 15.65 -5.26
C PRO A 138 -17.05 15.82 -6.79
N ARG A 139 -16.19 15.06 -7.47
CA ARG A 139 -16.07 15.05 -8.93
C ARG A 139 -17.06 14.06 -9.57
N PRO A 140 -17.53 14.31 -10.79
CA PRO A 140 -18.48 13.44 -11.49
C PRO A 140 -17.80 12.18 -12.06
N THR A 141 -17.40 11.28 -11.16
CA THR A 141 -16.93 9.92 -11.50
C THR A 141 -18.12 8.96 -11.63
N VAL A 142 -17.86 7.72 -12.04
CA VAL A 142 -18.90 6.68 -12.09
C VAL A 142 -19.52 6.50 -10.72
N LYS A 143 -20.81 6.79 -10.59
CA LYS A 143 -21.56 6.76 -9.32
C LYS A 143 -20.86 7.47 -8.16
N ARG A 144 -20.05 8.49 -8.41
CA ARG A 144 -19.29 9.19 -7.37
C ARG A 144 -18.31 8.30 -6.60
N SER A 145 -17.85 7.21 -7.19
CA SER A 145 -16.80 6.35 -6.63
C SER A 145 -15.41 6.98 -6.76
N LYS A 146 -14.46 6.47 -6.01
CA LYS A 146 -13.03 6.78 -6.11
C LYS A 146 -12.25 5.51 -6.42
N ALA A 147 -11.04 5.66 -6.99
CA ALA A 147 -10.12 4.55 -7.16
C ALA A 147 -9.70 3.98 -5.81
N VAL A 148 -9.60 2.66 -5.71
CA VAL A 148 -9.33 1.95 -4.46
C VAL A 148 -8.16 0.96 -4.55
N GLY A 149 -7.66 0.64 -5.74
CA GLY A 149 -6.59 -0.35 -5.89
C GLY A 149 -5.24 0.09 -5.33
N GLU A 150 -4.78 1.29 -5.66
CA GLU A 150 -3.46 1.79 -5.25
C GLU A 150 -3.47 2.73 -4.03
N PRO A 151 -4.46 3.59 -3.78
CA PRO A 151 -4.43 4.50 -2.64
C PRO A 151 -4.20 3.84 -1.28
N PRO A 152 -4.73 2.65 -0.98
CA PRO A 152 -4.48 1.94 0.29
C PRO A 152 -3.02 1.53 0.51
N PHE A 153 -2.24 1.42 -0.56
CA PHE A 153 -0.83 1.06 -0.51
C PHE A 153 -0.03 1.95 0.44
N MET A 154 -0.27 3.25 0.42
CA MET A 154 0.42 4.22 1.28
C MET A 154 0.08 4.09 2.76
N LEU A 155 -1.02 3.44 3.13
CA LEU A 155 -1.40 3.23 4.52
C LEU A 155 -0.45 2.28 5.27
N SER A 156 0.32 1.47 4.54
CA SER A 156 1.36 0.60 5.10
C SER A 156 2.53 1.36 5.75
N ILE A 157 2.67 2.67 5.49
CA ILE A 157 3.61 3.53 6.20
C ILE A 157 3.36 3.47 7.71
N SER A 158 2.12 3.23 8.16
CA SER A 158 1.79 3.05 9.58
C SER A 158 2.54 1.87 10.22
N VAL A 159 2.83 0.81 9.46
CA VAL A 159 3.63 -0.34 9.94
C VAL A 159 5.09 0.05 10.08
N PHE A 160 5.64 0.74 9.08
CA PHE A 160 7.03 1.19 9.12
C PHE A 160 7.27 2.15 10.29
N GLU A 161 6.35 3.08 10.54
CA GLU A 161 6.43 3.98 11.67
C GLU A 161 6.24 3.25 13.02
N ALA A 162 5.38 2.24 13.09
CA ALA A 162 5.24 1.41 14.28
C ALA A 162 6.53 0.64 14.59
N LEU A 163 7.22 0.09 13.57
CA LEU A 163 8.53 -0.55 13.72
C LEU A 163 9.60 0.44 14.17
N SER A 164 9.59 1.65 13.61
CA SER A 164 10.48 2.74 14.00
C SER A 164 10.26 3.11 15.48
N MET A 165 9.01 3.26 15.91
CA MET A 165 8.67 3.51 17.31
C MET A 165 9.10 2.35 18.23
N ALA A 166 8.85 1.12 17.82
CA ALA A 166 9.25 -0.07 18.59
C ALA A 166 10.78 -0.11 18.77
N ALA A 167 11.55 0.18 17.72
CA ALA A 167 13.02 0.28 17.82
C ALA A 167 13.46 1.41 18.76
N SER A 168 12.77 2.57 18.77
CA SER A 168 13.07 3.70 19.65
C SER A 168 12.83 3.39 21.14
N SER A 169 11.99 2.40 21.45
CA SER A 169 11.66 2.02 22.84
C SER A 169 12.88 1.52 23.63
N VAL A 170 13.91 0.98 22.96
CA VAL A 170 15.13 0.49 23.63
C VAL A 170 15.97 1.59 24.28
N VAL A 171 15.67 2.86 23.96
CA VAL A 171 16.29 4.06 24.53
C VAL A 171 15.22 5.02 25.09
N ASP A 172 14.14 4.47 25.61
CA ASP A 172 13.03 5.20 26.21
C ASP A 172 12.50 6.35 25.33
N TYR A 173 12.47 6.13 24.01
CA TYR A 173 12.03 7.09 22.98
C TYR A 173 12.83 8.42 22.95
N SER A 174 14.01 8.43 23.54
CA SER A 174 14.87 9.64 23.60
C SER A 174 15.45 10.02 22.24
N THR A 175 15.55 9.08 21.32
CA THR A 175 16.15 9.27 20.00
C THR A 175 15.27 8.64 18.91
N CYS A 176 15.00 9.42 17.85
CA CYS A 176 14.33 8.89 16.67
C CYS A 176 15.31 8.03 15.88
N PRO A 177 14.98 6.76 15.58
CA PRO A 177 15.86 5.89 14.81
C PRO A 177 15.94 6.36 13.35
N ASN A 178 17.13 6.21 12.76
CA ASN A 178 17.31 6.40 11.31
C ASN A 178 17.12 5.03 10.62
N LEU A 179 15.88 4.53 10.67
CA LEU A 179 15.50 3.28 10.03
C LEU A 179 15.37 3.50 8.52
N SER A 180 15.99 2.64 7.71
CA SER A 180 15.85 2.67 6.25
C SER A 180 14.83 1.62 5.79
N ALA A 181 14.11 1.94 4.71
CA ALA A 181 13.26 0.96 4.03
C ALA A 181 14.09 0.14 3.01
N PRO A 182 13.79 -1.16 2.87
CA PRO A 182 12.86 -1.94 3.65
C PRO A 182 13.36 -2.20 5.08
N ALA A 183 12.46 -2.19 6.07
CA ALA A 183 12.75 -2.49 7.47
C ALA A 183 12.89 -4.01 7.68
N THR A 184 13.91 -4.59 7.05
CA THR A 184 14.23 -6.01 7.23
C THR A 184 14.66 -6.30 8.67
N PRO A 185 14.58 -7.55 9.16
CA PRO A 185 15.08 -7.93 10.48
C PRO A 185 16.53 -7.49 10.73
N GLU A 186 17.39 -7.59 9.71
CA GLU A 186 18.76 -7.10 9.78
C GLU A 186 18.83 -5.59 10.01
N ASN A 187 18.09 -4.80 9.21
CA ASN A 187 18.05 -3.34 9.35
C ASN A 187 17.50 -2.91 10.72
N LEU A 188 16.49 -3.60 11.22
CA LEU A 188 15.93 -3.35 12.55
C LEU A 188 16.95 -3.66 13.65
N LEU A 189 17.61 -4.81 13.59
CA LEU A 189 18.64 -5.20 14.54
C LEU A 189 19.80 -4.21 14.58
N LEU A 190 20.35 -3.86 13.40
CA LEU A 190 21.46 -2.90 13.30
C LEU A 190 21.05 -1.50 13.80
N THR A 191 19.81 -1.10 13.56
CA THR A 191 19.26 0.17 14.07
C THR A 191 19.17 0.16 15.59
N ILE A 192 18.66 -0.92 16.21
CA ILE A 192 18.59 -1.11 17.66
C ILE A 192 19.98 -1.04 18.28
N GLU A 193 20.95 -1.77 17.72
CA GLU A 193 22.33 -1.78 18.23
C GLU A 193 22.98 -0.39 18.15
N LYS A 194 22.72 0.35 17.10
CA LYS A 194 23.21 1.72 16.96
C LYS A 194 22.61 2.66 18.01
N LEU A 195 21.29 2.56 18.25
CA LEU A 195 20.60 3.34 19.26
C LEU A 195 21.18 3.07 20.67
N LYS A 196 21.34 1.79 21.06
CA LYS A 196 21.93 1.41 22.35
C LYS A 196 23.30 2.04 22.53
N ARG A 197 24.21 1.90 21.55
CA ARG A 197 25.58 2.48 21.59
C ARG A 197 25.58 4.01 21.70
N GLN A 198 24.62 4.69 21.08
CA GLN A 198 24.51 6.16 21.17
C GLN A 198 24.01 6.63 22.53
N ASN A 199 23.20 5.82 23.20
CA ASN A 199 22.64 6.14 24.51
C ASN A 199 23.64 5.85 25.64
N ASP A 200 24.59 4.94 25.43
CA ASP A 200 25.65 4.58 26.38
C ASP A 200 26.88 5.50 26.32
N ALA A 201 26.93 6.43 25.35
CA ALA A 201 28.04 7.35 25.12
C ALA A 201 27.77 8.74 25.68
#